data_7a8f22d64a3f4078a845bda7467ebe3f
#
_entry.id   7a8f22d64a3f4078a845bda7467ebe3f
#
_cell.length_a   1.000
_cell.length_b   1.000
_cell.length_c   1.000
_cell.angle_alpha   90.00
_cell.angle_beta   90.00
_cell.angle_gamma   90.00
#
_symmetry.space_group_name_H-M   'P 1'
#
loop_
_entity.id
_entity.type
_entity.pdbx_description
1 polymer ?
#
loop_
_entity_poly.entity_id
_entity_poly.type
_entity_poly.pdbx_seq_one_letter_code
_entity_poly.pdbx_strand_id
1 'polypeptide(L)'
;MGPLGKHSEFADGYWSFPKLEGEIAPRMMFKGKEVLTWSLNNYLGLANHPDIRKADADAAAKWGAAYPMGARMMSGQTDLHEQLEEELASFVGKEKSYLLNYGYQG
;
A
#
# COMPACT_ATOMS: atom_id res chain seq x y z
N MET A 1 -20.29 -2.89 -23.46
CA MET A 1 -19.00 -3.25 -22.83
C MET A 1 -17.85 -2.76 -23.69
N GLY A 2 -16.83 -2.15 -23.08
CA GLY A 2 -15.62 -1.71 -23.80
C GLY A 2 -14.72 -2.90 -24.18
N PRO A 3 -13.59 -2.64 -24.89
CA PRO A 3 -12.67 -3.70 -25.35
C PRO A 3 -12.23 -4.67 -24.26
N LEU A 4 -12.00 -4.19 -23.05
CA LEU A 4 -11.60 -5.01 -21.89
C LEU A 4 -12.73 -5.92 -21.41
N GLY A 5 -13.99 -5.52 -21.57
CA GLY A 5 -15.13 -6.34 -21.17
C GLY A 5 -15.29 -7.61 -22.01
N LYS A 6 -14.95 -7.55 -23.30
CA LYS A 6 -14.94 -8.74 -24.17
C LYS A 6 -13.83 -9.73 -23.77
N HIS A 7 -12.66 -9.22 -23.39
CA HIS A 7 -11.56 -10.06 -22.92
C HIS A 7 -11.86 -10.74 -21.59
N SER A 8 -12.65 -10.13 -20.70
CA SER A 8 -13.00 -10.73 -19.42
C SER A 8 -13.86 -12.00 -19.57
N GLU A 9 -14.55 -12.16 -20.68
CA GLU A 9 -15.35 -13.37 -20.98
C GLU A 9 -14.45 -14.56 -21.34
N PHE A 10 -13.28 -14.31 -21.92
CA PHE A 10 -12.37 -15.36 -22.39
C PHE A 10 -11.20 -15.64 -21.43
N ALA A 11 -10.81 -14.68 -20.59
CA ALA A 11 -9.58 -14.71 -19.83
C ALA A 11 -9.74 -15.23 -18.39
N ASP A 12 -10.71 -16.01 -18.11
CA ASP A 12 -10.94 -16.61 -16.78
C ASP A 12 -10.83 -15.62 -15.58
N GLY A 13 -11.01 -14.32 -15.85
CA GLY A 13 -10.94 -13.22 -14.88
C GLY A 13 -9.54 -12.83 -14.43
N TYR A 14 -8.49 -13.45 -14.95
CA TYR A 14 -7.10 -13.13 -14.58
C TYR A 14 -6.51 -11.97 -15.39
N TRP A 15 -6.99 -11.75 -16.59
CA TRP A 15 -6.45 -10.77 -17.52
C TRP A 15 -6.49 -9.32 -17.01
N SER A 16 -7.59 -8.95 -16.34
CA SER A 16 -7.75 -7.60 -15.78
C SER A 16 -8.52 -7.69 -14.47
N PHE A 17 -8.03 -7.08 -13.41
CA PHE A 17 -8.69 -7.00 -12.11
C PHE A 17 -9.09 -8.36 -11.50
N PRO A 18 -8.14 -9.29 -11.29
CA PRO A 18 -8.44 -10.54 -10.61
C PRO A 18 -8.96 -10.26 -9.20
N LYS A 19 -10.12 -10.83 -8.88
CA LYS A 19 -10.70 -10.70 -7.55
C LYS A 19 -10.06 -11.71 -6.60
N LEU A 20 -9.09 -11.27 -5.83
CA LEU A 20 -8.50 -12.04 -4.74
C LEU A 20 -9.33 -11.85 -3.47
N GLU A 21 -9.45 -12.90 -2.68
CA GLU A 21 -10.25 -12.94 -1.45
C GLU A 21 -9.39 -13.34 -0.25
N GLY A 22 -9.74 -12.81 0.92
CA GLY A 22 -9.02 -13.03 2.16
C GLY A 22 -8.08 -11.88 2.54
N GLU A 23 -7.34 -12.07 3.61
CA GLU A 23 -6.30 -11.13 4.03
C GLU A 23 -5.11 -11.18 3.06
N ILE A 24 -4.37 -10.07 2.96
CA ILE A 24 -3.14 -10.01 2.15
C ILE A 24 -2.14 -11.04 2.67
N ALA A 25 -1.82 -12.03 1.84
CA ALA A 25 -0.93 -13.13 2.18
C ALA A 25 -0.23 -13.68 0.93
N PRO A 26 0.86 -14.46 1.10
CA PRO A 26 1.49 -15.17 -0.02
C PRO A 26 0.54 -16.15 -0.72
N ARG A 27 -0.49 -16.61 -0.03
CA ARG A 27 -1.55 -17.46 -0.55
C ARG A 27 -2.90 -16.80 -0.30
N MET A 28 -3.68 -16.67 -1.35
CA MET A 28 -5.02 -16.06 -1.30
C MET A 28 -5.99 -16.89 -2.13
N MET A 29 -7.28 -16.67 -1.93
CA MET A 29 -8.30 -17.35 -2.69
C MET A 29 -8.60 -16.62 -4.00
N PHE A 30 -8.70 -17.36 -5.08
CA PHE A 30 -9.14 -16.89 -6.38
C PHE A 30 -10.13 -17.90 -6.97
N LYS A 31 -11.36 -17.47 -7.23
CA LYS A 31 -12.43 -18.34 -7.75
C LYS A 31 -12.58 -19.67 -6.99
N GLY A 32 -12.54 -19.60 -5.67
CA GLY A 32 -12.69 -20.78 -4.79
C GLY A 32 -11.45 -21.69 -4.73
N LYS A 33 -10.33 -21.31 -5.32
CA LYS A 33 -9.06 -22.05 -5.26
C LYS A 33 -7.99 -21.23 -4.57
N GLU A 34 -7.16 -21.86 -3.76
CA GLU A 34 -5.98 -21.23 -3.19
C GLU A 34 -4.91 -21.08 -4.27
N VAL A 35 -4.35 -19.87 -4.41
CA VAL A 35 -3.30 -19.54 -5.36
C VAL A 35 -2.14 -18.83 -4.68
N LEU A 36 -0.93 -19.00 -5.21
CA LEU A 36 0.22 -18.18 -4.84
C LEU A 36 0.10 -16.79 -5.45
N THR A 37 0.28 -15.76 -4.63
CA THR A 37 0.09 -14.36 -5.02
C THR A 37 1.43 -13.69 -5.23
N TRP A 38 1.80 -13.47 -6.50
CA TRP A 38 3.07 -12.84 -6.89
C TRP A 38 2.93 -11.34 -7.19
N SER A 39 1.71 -10.82 -7.20
CA SER A 39 1.38 -9.45 -7.64
C SER A 39 1.28 -8.42 -6.51
N LEU A 40 1.60 -8.80 -5.27
CA LEU A 40 1.49 -7.93 -4.11
C LEU A 40 2.79 -7.19 -3.81
N ASN A 41 2.68 -5.90 -3.47
CA ASN A 41 3.80 -5.07 -3.02
C ASN A 41 4.07 -5.25 -1.50
N ASN A 42 3.99 -6.46 -1.01
CA ASN A 42 4.23 -6.82 0.39
C ASN A 42 5.60 -7.51 0.55
N TYR A 43 6.65 -6.85 0.08
CA TYR A 43 7.99 -7.44 -0.05
C TYR A 43 8.59 -7.95 1.26
N LEU A 44 8.31 -7.27 2.38
CA LEU A 44 8.80 -7.65 3.70
C LEU A 44 7.79 -8.51 4.50
N GLY A 45 6.61 -8.78 3.95
CA GLY A 45 5.58 -9.54 4.64
C GLY A 45 4.92 -8.81 5.81
N LEU A 46 5.05 -7.49 5.90
CA LEU A 46 4.63 -6.70 7.06
C LEU A 46 3.19 -6.21 7.00
N ALA A 47 2.48 -6.38 5.88
CA ALA A 47 1.12 -5.83 5.73
C ALA A 47 0.13 -6.29 6.81
N ASN A 48 0.30 -7.51 7.35
CA ASN A 48 -0.54 -8.06 8.40
C ASN A 48 0.18 -8.17 9.76
N HIS A 49 1.36 -7.56 9.90
CA HIS A 49 2.06 -7.57 11.18
C HIS A 49 1.24 -6.84 12.25
N PRO A 50 1.01 -7.45 13.43
CA PRO A 50 0.12 -6.87 14.44
C PRO A 50 0.52 -5.47 14.89
N ASP A 51 1.81 -5.21 15.04
CA ASP A 51 2.29 -3.88 15.45
C ASP A 51 2.08 -2.83 14.36
N ILE A 52 2.24 -3.19 13.09
CA ILE A 52 1.97 -2.28 11.97
C ILE A 52 0.49 -1.95 11.88
N ARG A 53 -0.37 -2.97 11.96
CA ARG A 53 -1.83 -2.78 11.97
C ARG A 53 -2.29 -1.93 13.16
N LYS A 54 -1.68 -2.15 14.33
CA LYS A 54 -1.98 -1.35 15.51
C LYS A 54 -1.55 0.10 15.35
N ALA A 55 -0.35 0.35 14.85
CA ALA A 55 0.16 1.70 14.61
C ALA A 55 -0.72 2.48 13.63
N ASP A 56 -1.17 1.82 12.56
CA ASP A 56 -2.08 2.42 11.57
C ASP A 56 -3.45 2.76 12.19
N ALA A 57 -4.02 1.84 12.95
CA ALA A 57 -5.30 2.05 13.65
C ALA A 57 -5.21 3.18 14.69
N ASP A 58 -4.14 3.23 15.47
CA ASP A 58 -3.89 4.29 16.47
C ASP A 58 -3.71 5.66 15.78
N ALA A 59 -3.00 5.70 14.66
CA ALA A 59 -2.83 6.90 13.86
C ALA A 59 -4.16 7.40 13.29
N ALA A 60 -4.96 6.50 12.72
CA ALA A 60 -6.28 6.84 12.20
C ALA A 60 -7.22 7.35 13.31
N ALA A 61 -7.17 6.77 14.50
CA ALA A 61 -7.96 7.21 15.66
C ALA A 61 -7.55 8.60 16.15
N LYS A 62 -6.26 8.92 16.09
CA LYS A 62 -5.71 10.19 16.59
C LYS A 62 -5.86 11.35 15.61
N TRP A 63 -5.60 11.12 14.33
CA TRP A 63 -5.50 12.18 13.32
C TRP A 63 -6.55 12.08 12.21
N GLY A 64 -7.32 11.02 12.14
CA GLY A 64 -8.28 10.76 11.07
C GLY A 64 -7.70 9.82 10.00
N ALA A 65 -8.57 9.33 9.14
CA ALA A 65 -8.26 8.26 8.20
C ALA A 65 -7.21 8.59 7.12
N ALA A 66 -6.95 9.85 6.86
CA ALA A 66 -5.98 10.28 5.84
C ALA A 66 -5.46 11.69 6.17
N TYR A 67 -4.61 11.77 7.16
CA TYR A 67 -4.04 13.04 7.61
C TYR A 67 -2.77 13.39 6.81
N PRO A 68 -2.65 14.63 6.28
CA PRO A 68 -3.57 15.78 6.32
C PRO A 68 -4.64 15.81 5.22
N MET A 69 -4.89 14.72 4.53
CA MET A 69 -5.89 14.54 3.47
C MET A 69 -5.70 15.50 2.28
N GLY A 70 -4.49 15.58 1.79
CA GLY A 70 -4.13 16.38 0.63
C GLY A 70 -2.64 16.33 0.30
N ALA A 71 -2.25 16.94 -0.81
CA ALA A 71 -0.85 17.05 -1.18
C ALA A 71 -0.08 17.91 -0.17
N ARG A 72 1.15 17.52 0.18
CA ARG A 72 2.00 18.23 1.16
C ARG A 72 2.14 19.72 0.85
N MET A 73 2.23 20.10 -0.42
CA MET A 73 2.34 21.50 -0.84
C MET A 73 1.08 22.32 -0.55
N MET A 74 -0.09 21.70 -0.58
CA MET A 74 -1.39 22.38 -0.44
C MET A 74 -1.95 22.28 0.97
N SER A 75 -1.85 21.09 1.57
CA SER A 75 -2.45 20.78 2.87
C SER A 75 -1.48 20.91 4.05
N GLY A 76 -0.22 21.15 3.72
CA GLY A 76 0.86 21.27 4.70
C GLY A 76 1.56 19.94 4.99
N GLN A 77 2.74 20.06 5.59
CA GLN A 77 3.51 18.96 6.13
C GLN A 77 3.08 18.70 7.56
N THR A 78 3.30 17.50 8.06
CA THR A 78 3.01 17.13 9.44
C THR A 78 4.27 16.70 10.16
N ASP A 79 4.25 16.76 11.48
CA ASP A 79 5.36 16.27 12.32
C ASP A 79 5.69 14.80 12.02
N LEU A 80 4.69 14.00 11.63
CA LEU A 80 4.90 12.60 11.24
C LEU A 80 5.73 12.45 9.96
N HIS A 81 5.56 13.35 8.99
CA HIS A 81 6.41 13.34 7.79
C HIS A 81 7.87 13.65 8.16
N GLU A 82 8.09 14.65 9.00
CA GLU A 82 9.43 15.06 9.43
C GLU A 82 10.10 13.95 10.24
N GLN A 83 9.40 13.39 11.21
CA GLN A 83 9.89 12.28 12.00
C GLN A 83 10.28 11.08 11.13
N LEU A 84 9.42 10.69 10.18
CA LEU A 84 9.70 9.58 9.27
C LEU A 84 10.92 9.87 8.38
N GLU A 85 11.04 11.10 7.86
CA GLU A 85 12.19 11.50 7.05
C GLU A 85 13.50 11.47 7.86
N GLU A 86 13.50 11.91 9.12
CA GLU A 86 14.64 11.83 10.01
C GLU A 86 15.03 10.38 10.34
N GLU A 87 14.05 9.54 10.68
CA GLU A 87 14.27 8.13 10.98
C GLU A 87 14.83 7.37 9.78
N LEU A 88 14.27 7.60 8.58
CA LEU A 88 14.77 6.99 7.34
C LEU A 88 16.19 7.46 7.00
N ALA A 89 16.48 8.74 7.11
CA ALA A 89 17.83 9.28 6.89
C ALA A 89 18.84 8.63 7.83
N SER A 90 18.50 8.53 9.11
CA SER A 90 19.32 7.87 10.13
C SER A 90 19.54 6.40 9.82
N PHE A 91 18.47 5.68 9.46
CA PHE A 91 18.53 4.25 9.15
C PHE A 91 19.46 3.93 7.97
N VAL A 92 19.43 4.75 6.91
CA VAL A 92 20.29 4.55 5.73
C VAL A 92 21.64 5.27 5.81
N GLY A 93 21.95 5.98 6.91
CA GLY A 93 23.20 6.70 7.10
C GLY A 93 23.37 7.90 6.17
N LYS A 94 22.31 8.63 5.88
CA LYS A 94 22.31 9.85 5.07
C LYS A 94 21.98 11.07 5.91
N GLU A 95 22.36 12.24 5.44
CA GLU A 95 22.08 13.50 6.14
C GLU A 95 20.59 13.85 6.16
N LYS A 96 19.90 13.54 5.07
CA LYS A 96 18.46 13.81 4.90
C LYS A 96 17.81 12.75 4.03
N SER A 97 16.53 12.56 4.23
CA SER A 97 15.63 11.84 3.31
C SER A 97 14.44 12.72 2.93
N TYR A 98 13.77 12.35 1.87
CA TYR A 98 12.56 13.01 1.41
C TYR A 98 11.51 11.98 1.03
N LEU A 99 10.34 12.07 1.65
CA LEU A 99 9.24 11.15 1.40
C LEU A 99 8.45 11.56 0.15
N LEU A 100 8.36 10.65 -0.81
CA LEU A 100 7.55 10.80 -2.01
C LEU A 100 6.38 9.81 -1.97
N ASN A 101 5.22 10.22 -2.50
CA ASN A 101 4.03 9.38 -2.49
C ASN A 101 4.11 8.24 -3.51
N TYR A 102 4.86 8.42 -4.58
CA TYR A 102 4.95 7.46 -5.69
C TYR A 102 6.40 7.24 -6.09
N GLY A 103 6.80 5.99 -6.30
CA GLY A 103 8.14 5.65 -6.79
C GLY A 103 8.50 6.31 -8.14
N TYR A 104 7.50 6.63 -8.96
CA TYR A 104 7.72 7.37 -10.22
C TYR A 104 8.27 8.79 -10.01
N GLN A 105 8.08 9.38 -8.83
CA GLN A 105 8.58 10.73 -8.51
C GLN A 105 10.06 10.72 -8.08
N GLY A 106 10.58 9.57 -7.67
CA GLY A 106 11.98 9.38 -7.27
C GLY A 106 12.86 9.01 -8.44
#